data_03577de2242d954ed5614c1ba7658d86
#
_entry.id   03577de2242d954ed5614c1ba7658d86
#
_cell.length_a   1.000
_cell.length_b   1.000
_cell.length_c   1.000
_cell.angle_alpha   90.00
_cell.angle_beta   90.00
_cell.angle_gamma   90.00
#
_symmetry.space_group_name_H-M   'P 1'
#
loop_
_entity.id
_entity.type
_entity.pdbx_description
1 polymer ?
#
loop_
_entity_poly.entity_id
_entity_poly.type
_entity_poly.pdbx_seq_one_letter_code
_entity_poly.pdbx_strand_id
1 'polypeptide(L)' 'MHQPLAYIHSNADIARNVVIDPFVTIEKNVIIGDGSWIGSNVTIMEGARIGKNCKIFPGAVISAI' A
#
# COMPACT_ATOMS: atom_id res chain seq x y z
N MET A 1 12.72 -0.49 0.72
CA MET A 1 12.69 0.04 2.10
C MET A 1 11.35 0.68 2.39
N HIS A 2 10.81 0.44 3.57
CA HIS A 2 9.50 0.98 3.92
C HIS A 2 9.65 2.33 4.63
N GLN A 3 8.67 3.19 4.42
CA GLN A 3 8.57 4.46 5.10
C GLN A 3 8.39 4.22 6.61
N PRO A 4 9.26 4.78 7.47
CA PRO A 4 9.16 4.50 8.92
C PRO A 4 7.88 5.01 9.57
N LEU A 5 7.20 5.98 8.96
CA LEU A 5 5.95 6.50 9.48
C LEU A 5 4.72 5.79 8.91
N ALA A 6 4.92 4.76 8.10
CA ALA A 6 3.84 3.94 7.57
C ALA A 6 3.74 2.65 8.38
N TYR A 7 2.51 2.16 8.58
CA TYR A 7 2.30 0.84 9.14
C TYR A 7 2.10 -0.15 8.01
N ILE A 8 2.98 -1.14 7.94
CA ILE A 8 2.90 -2.18 6.92
C ILE A 8 2.92 -3.52 7.63
N HIS A 9 1.84 -4.28 7.49
CA HIS A 9 1.76 -5.59 8.12
C HIS A 9 2.83 -6.50 7.51
N SER A 10 3.45 -7.32 8.36
CA SER A 10 4.53 -8.21 7.92
C SER A 10 4.09 -9.22 6.86
N ASN A 11 2.82 -9.51 6.78
CA ASN A 11 2.24 -10.44 5.81
C ASN A 11 1.77 -9.75 4.53
N ALA A 12 2.09 -8.47 4.33
CA ALA A 12 1.81 -7.79 3.07
C ALA A 12 2.93 -8.06 2.09
N ASP A 13 2.57 -8.26 0.82
CA ASP A 13 3.53 -8.52 -0.24
C ASP A 13 3.65 -7.27 -1.12
N ILE A 14 4.71 -6.52 -0.92
CA ILE A 14 4.91 -5.25 -1.59
C ILE A 14 6.10 -5.39 -2.54
N ALA A 15 5.86 -5.14 -3.82
CA ALA A 15 6.91 -5.25 -4.82
C ALA A 15 8.00 -4.21 -4.61
N ARG A 16 9.13 -4.44 -5.26
CA ARG A 16 10.37 -3.72 -4.98
C ARG A 16 10.28 -2.21 -5.22
N ASN A 17 9.67 -1.79 -6.29
CA ASN A 17 9.68 -0.39 -6.72
C ASN A 17 8.40 0.34 -6.33
N VAL A 18 7.79 -0.05 -5.23
CA VAL A 18 6.62 0.63 -4.71
C VAL A 18 7.05 1.79 -3.82
N VAL A 19 6.47 2.96 -4.05
CA VAL A 19 6.71 4.14 -3.22
C VAL A 19 5.54 4.28 -2.27
N ILE A 20 5.84 4.33 -0.97
CA ILE A 20 4.83 4.44 0.09
C ILE A 20 5.12 5.71 0.88
N ASP A 21 4.19 6.64 0.86
CA ASP A 21 4.32 7.90 1.59
C ASP A 21 4.00 7.71 3.08
N PRO A 22 4.27 8.72 3.92
CA PRO A 22 4.01 8.62 5.36
C PRO A 22 2.53 8.42 5.69
N PHE A 23 2.27 7.78 6.82
CA PHE A 23 0.94 7.61 7.40
C PHE A 23 0.02 6.71 6.57
N VAL A 24 0.62 5.82 5.79
CA VAL A 24 -0.12 4.77 5.08
C VAL A 24 -0.31 3.59 6.02
N THR A 25 -1.49 2.97 5.95
CA THR A 25 -1.76 1.74 6.69
C THR A 25 -2.02 0.62 5.69
N ILE A 26 -1.23 -0.44 5.76
CA ILE A 26 -1.36 -1.61 4.88
C ILE A 26 -1.58 -2.83 5.75
N GLU A 27 -2.75 -3.46 5.59
CA GLU A 27 -3.15 -4.61 6.40
C GLU A 27 -2.58 -5.91 5.83
N LYS A 28 -2.87 -7.01 6.52
CA LYS A 28 -2.34 -8.31 6.11
C LYS A 28 -2.92 -8.78 4.78
N ASN A 29 -2.19 -9.63 4.09
CA ASN A 29 -2.62 -10.24 2.82
C ASN A 29 -2.87 -9.22 1.71
N VAL A 30 -2.27 -8.04 1.80
CA VAL A 30 -2.30 -7.05 0.72
C VAL A 30 -1.17 -7.35 -0.24
N ILE A 31 -1.44 -7.23 -1.53
CA ILE A 31 -0.43 -7.36 -2.58
C ILE A 31 -0.39 -6.07 -3.38
N ILE A 32 0.80 -5.49 -3.51
CA ILE A 32 1.00 -4.25 -4.28
C ILE A 32 2.02 -4.52 -5.38
N GLY A 33 1.61 -4.32 -6.62
CA GLY A 33 2.46 -4.56 -7.78
C GLY A 33 3.52 -3.51 -8.00
N ASP A 34 4.52 -3.88 -8.78
CA ASP A 34 5.71 -3.08 -9.04
C ASP A 34 5.37 -1.71 -9.62
N GLY A 35 6.11 -0.69 -9.21
CA GLY A 35 6.00 0.67 -9.76
C GLY A 35 4.81 1.48 -9.25
N SER A 36 4.05 0.93 -8.30
CA SER A 36 2.89 1.64 -7.76
C SER A 36 3.32 2.71 -6.75
N TRP A 37 2.49 3.75 -6.64
CA TRP A 37 2.68 4.82 -5.67
C TRP A 37 1.47 4.88 -4.75
N ILE A 38 1.75 4.86 -3.45
CA ILE A 38 0.71 4.93 -2.42
C ILE A 38 0.87 6.27 -1.70
N GLY A 39 -0.08 7.16 -1.90
CA GLY A 39 -0.05 8.49 -1.30
C GLY A 39 -0.26 8.46 0.21
N SER A 40 0.02 9.59 0.86
CA SER A 40 -0.07 9.66 2.31
C SER A 40 -1.51 9.47 2.81
N ASN A 41 -1.64 8.96 4.04
CA ASN A 41 -2.93 8.75 4.70
C ASN A 41 -3.85 7.79 3.93
N VAL A 42 -3.29 6.91 3.11
CA VAL A 42 -4.05 5.86 2.44
C VAL A 42 -4.19 4.67 3.37
N THR A 43 -5.37 4.08 3.38
CA THR A 43 -5.62 2.84 4.11
C THR A 43 -5.92 1.73 3.11
N ILE A 44 -5.13 0.67 3.14
CA ILE A 44 -5.33 -0.49 2.27
C ILE A 44 -5.74 -1.65 3.15
N MET A 45 -6.99 -2.07 3.00
CA MET A 45 -7.59 -3.05 3.89
C MET A 45 -7.18 -4.46 3.52
N GLU A 46 -7.38 -5.36 4.46
CA GLU A 46 -6.95 -6.75 4.33
C GLU A 46 -7.42 -7.38 3.02
N GLY A 47 -6.50 -8.07 2.36
CA GLY A 47 -6.81 -8.84 1.15
C GLY A 47 -6.83 -8.03 -0.14
N ALA A 48 -6.63 -6.72 -0.09
CA ALA A 48 -6.66 -5.90 -1.30
C ALA A 48 -5.52 -6.25 -2.26
N ARG A 49 -5.78 -6.12 -3.54
CA ARG A 49 -4.81 -6.41 -4.60
C ARG A 49 -4.63 -5.16 -5.44
N ILE A 50 -3.42 -4.63 -5.48
CA ILE A 50 -3.10 -3.44 -6.28
C ILE A 50 -2.15 -3.87 -7.37
N GLY A 51 -2.50 -3.57 -8.61
CA GLY A 51 -1.71 -3.95 -9.77
C GLY A 51 -0.43 -3.14 -9.91
N LYS A 52 0.24 -3.32 -11.04
CA LYS A 52 1.47 -2.59 -11.35
C LYS A 52 1.16 -1.16 -11.76
N ASN A 53 2.06 -0.25 -11.43
CA ASN A 53 2.03 1.13 -11.89
C ASN A 53 0.73 1.87 -11.53
N CYS A 54 0.12 1.49 -10.42
CA CYS A 54 -1.07 2.15 -9.92
C CYS A 54 -0.69 3.37 -9.11
N LYS A 55 -1.55 4.39 -9.14
CA LYS A 55 -1.38 5.58 -8.31
C LYS A 55 -2.57 5.70 -7.38
N ILE A 56 -2.32 5.58 -6.09
CA ILE A 56 -3.35 5.70 -5.07
C ILE A 56 -3.17 7.06 -4.42
N PHE A 57 -4.10 7.97 -4.67
CA PHE A 57 -3.97 9.33 -4.19
C PHE A 57 -4.20 9.45 -2.68
N PRO A 58 -3.66 10.50 -2.05
CA PRO A 58 -3.76 10.66 -0.59
C PRO A 58 -5.20 10.61 -0.09
N GLY A 59 -5.38 9.97 1.04
CA GLY A 59 -6.67 9.87 1.71
C GLY A 59 -7.57 8.77 1.21
N ALA A 60 -7.16 8.01 0.20
CA ALA A 60 -8.00 6.94 -0.34
C ALA A 60 -8.08 5.76 0.61
N VAL A 61 -9.19 5.02 0.54
CA VAL A 61 -9.37 3.76 1.24
C VAL A 61 -9.62 2.68 0.19
N ILE A 62 -8.79 1.65 0.20
CA ILE A 62 -8.88 0.55 -0.75
C ILE A 62 -9.35 -0.69 -0.01
N SER A 63 -10.43 -1.28 -0.48
CA SER A 63 -11.01 -2.47 0.11
C SER A 63 -10.97 -3.63 -0.88
N ALA A 64 -10.92 -4.85 -0.35
CA ALA A 64 -10.99 -6.06 -1.17
C ALA A 64 -12.43 -6.43 -1.54
N ILE A 65 -13.39 -5.79 -0.93
CA ILE A 65 -14.82 -6.09 -1.10
C ILE A 65 -15.48 -5.07 -2.02
#